data_a5c115bb4bb4711c5406e5a88ea5e97e
#
_entry.id   a5c115bb4bb4711c5406e5a88ea5e97e
#
_cell.length_a   1.000
_cell.length_b   1.000
_cell.length_c   1.000
_cell.angle_alpha   90.00
_cell.angle_beta   90.00
_cell.angle_gamma   90.00
#
_symmetry.space_group_name_H-M   'P 1'
#
loop_
_entity.id
_entity.type
_entity.pdbx_description
1 polymer ?
#
loop_
_entity_poly.entity_id
_entity_poly.type
_entity_poly.pdbx_seq_one_letter_code
_entity_poly.pdbx_strand_id
1 'polypeptide(L)'
;MFQKRNVITAVELGTTKICVLIGESDRDGELSVLGHGEAPSEGTVVKGEIVDMNGAVAILSNVFDQANKSAGCEIDRDNIYIAVTGADINYYQGIGTVIINNEDSKVSQEDVDEAVQNARVKPIPPDKMIINSFDSYYLLDGTRRLRTPVDQIASRLEACIHVIYGNRNRIKNFQNALRDIGFEDGEGNLVFSAVASAYALISDHEQENGTLLVEMGSGITEYIMVHNHGPLSSGVVPVGLDHLANDISIGLDIHISQARKMIKENHLHSLRKEGKSFFEITSASSGAVRKISLSSLEKIIDLRLRETFEIIRTRLKKDNVLNYLSCGGILSGGAALFLPALEVYENVFEFPVRQGIPEEDLSGALTDLESSRYSTILGLLKYGSIANYEGGGGKGSLFDKLMRGVDNMSSPLMRGFSNLKNSIKF
;
A
#
# COMPACT_ATOMS: atom_id res chain seq x y z
N MET A 1 -2.38 12.85 36.41
CA MET A 1 -2.77 11.61 35.71
C MET A 1 -1.89 11.53 34.48
N PHE A 2 -0.92 10.66 34.45
CA PHE A 2 -0.03 10.50 33.28
C PHE A 2 -0.88 9.97 32.14
N GLN A 3 -0.88 10.71 31.05
CA GLN A 3 -1.68 10.34 29.89
C GLN A 3 -0.96 9.23 29.13
N LYS A 4 -1.64 8.15 28.81
CA LYS A 4 -1.08 7.05 28.00
C LYS A 4 -0.75 7.65 26.62
N ARG A 5 0.50 7.61 26.23
CA ARG A 5 0.94 8.00 24.88
C ARG A 5 0.35 7.01 23.89
N ASN A 6 -0.11 7.50 22.76
CA ASN A 6 -0.59 6.64 21.67
C ASN A 6 0.61 6.21 20.81
N VAL A 7 1.37 5.23 21.34
CA VAL A 7 2.55 4.69 20.64
C VAL A 7 2.09 3.58 19.69
N ILE A 8 2.54 3.64 18.45
CA ILE A 8 2.19 2.72 17.36
C ILE A 8 3.48 2.11 16.84
N THR A 9 3.46 0.80 16.60
CA THR A 9 4.59 0.09 15.99
C THR A 9 4.17 -0.48 14.65
N ALA A 10 4.88 -0.10 13.60
CA ALA A 10 4.71 -0.62 12.25
C ALA A 10 5.82 -1.61 11.91
N VAL A 11 5.46 -2.75 11.31
CA VAL A 11 6.38 -3.84 10.96
C VAL A 11 6.19 -4.21 9.49
N GLU A 12 7.28 -4.19 8.73
CA GLU A 12 7.35 -4.62 7.34
C GLU A 12 8.41 -5.70 7.16
N LEU A 13 8.00 -6.88 6.65
CA LEU A 13 8.91 -7.96 6.26
C LEU A 13 8.91 -8.06 4.73
N GLY A 14 9.83 -7.31 4.10
CA GLY A 14 9.96 -7.26 2.65
C GLY A 14 11.01 -8.22 2.08
N THR A 15 11.01 -8.41 0.77
CA THR A 15 11.98 -9.27 0.07
C THR A 15 13.42 -8.75 0.18
N THR A 16 13.62 -7.43 0.31
CA THR A 16 14.95 -6.81 0.38
C THR A 16 15.33 -6.34 1.76
N LYS A 17 14.35 -5.99 2.59
CA LYS A 17 14.56 -5.42 3.93
C LYS A 17 13.49 -5.90 4.89
N ILE A 18 13.85 -5.98 6.17
CA ILE A 18 12.92 -6.01 7.30
C ILE A 18 13.06 -4.67 8.00
N CYS A 19 11.93 -4.00 8.29
CA CYS A 19 11.89 -2.66 8.84
C CYS A 19 10.85 -2.56 9.95
N VAL A 20 11.19 -1.83 11.00
CA VAL A 20 10.29 -1.48 12.11
C VAL A 20 10.34 0.02 12.33
N LEU A 21 9.19 0.66 12.39
CA LEU A 21 9.03 2.04 12.83
C LEU A 21 8.19 2.10 14.09
N ILE A 22 8.60 2.97 15.02
CA ILE A 22 7.83 3.32 16.21
C ILE A 22 7.45 4.78 16.08
N GLY A 23 6.17 5.08 16.18
CA GLY A 23 5.63 6.43 16.12
C GLY A 23 4.71 6.74 17.29
N GLU A 24 4.44 7.99 17.50
CA GLU A 24 3.47 8.51 18.47
C GLU A 24 2.49 9.41 17.73
N SER A 25 1.20 9.20 17.97
CA SER A 25 0.16 10.12 17.51
C SER A 25 -0.31 10.98 18.66
N ASP A 26 -0.33 12.30 18.45
CA ASP A 26 -0.86 13.24 19.42
C ASP A 26 -2.40 13.32 19.37
N ARG A 27 -3.00 14.26 20.13
CA ARG A 27 -4.46 14.44 20.21
C ARG A 27 -5.07 15.05 18.95
N ASP A 28 -4.29 15.76 18.19
CA ASP A 28 -4.70 16.43 16.96
C ASP A 28 -4.54 15.50 15.74
N GLY A 29 -4.03 14.27 15.99
CA GLY A 29 -3.78 13.25 14.96
C GLY A 29 -2.44 13.42 14.25
N GLU A 30 -1.59 14.37 14.71
CA GLU A 30 -0.24 14.53 14.17
C GLU A 30 0.63 13.34 14.57
N LEU A 31 1.32 12.79 13.60
CA LEU A 31 2.14 11.58 13.75
C LEU A 31 3.62 11.97 13.77
N SER A 32 4.33 11.54 14.81
CA SER A 32 5.78 11.70 14.94
C SER A 32 6.48 10.36 14.95
N VAL A 33 7.54 10.19 14.15
CA VAL A 33 8.40 9.00 14.18
C VAL A 33 9.40 9.13 15.31
N LEU A 34 9.37 8.18 16.25
CA LEU A 34 10.24 8.14 17.44
C LEU A 34 11.44 7.22 17.22
N GLY A 35 11.27 6.10 16.53
CA GLY A 35 12.31 5.11 16.37
C GLY A 35 12.24 4.37 15.05
N HIS A 36 13.40 3.97 14.55
CA HIS A 36 13.59 3.24 13.31
C HIS A 36 14.62 2.14 13.48
N GLY A 37 14.31 0.96 12.93
CA GLY A 37 15.25 -0.14 12.73
C GLY A 37 15.06 -0.73 11.35
N GLU A 38 16.17 -1.04 10.68
CA GLU A 38 16.17 -1.67 9.36
C GLU A 38 17.35 -2.61 9.19
N ALA A 39 17.14 -3.76 8.56
CA ALA A 39 18.19 -4.66 8.13
C ALA A 39 17.84 -5.33 6.79
N PRO A 40 18.82 -5.76 5.98
CA PRO A 40 18.59 -6.61 4.82
C PRO A 40 17.89 -7.90 5.23
N SER A 41 16.93 -8.36 4.43
CA SER A 41 16.19 -9.61 4.69
C SER A 41 17.00 -10.88 4.38
N GLU A 42 18.15 -10.75 3.72
CA GLU A 42 19.12 -11.84 3.43
C GLU A 42 18.48 -13.10 2.81
N GLY A 43 17.38 -12.93 2.07
CA GLY A 43 16.65 -14.02 1.45
C GLY A 43 15.72 -14.81 2.37
N THR A 44 15.54 -14.40 3.61
CA THR A 44 14.59 -15.02 4.56
C THR A 44 13.14 -14.79 4.17
N VAL A 45 12.89 -13.71 3.41
CA VAL A 45 11.60 -13.38 2.83
C VAL A 45 11.70 -13.33 1.30
N VAL A 46 10.88 -14.11 0.61
CA VAL A 46 10.85 -14.19 -0.85
C VAL A 46 9.42 -14.02 -1.35
N LYS A 47 9.20 -13.04 -2.23
CA LYS A 47 7.88 -12.77 -2.83
C LYS A 47 6.75 -12.63 -1.80
N GLY A 48 7.04 -12.00 -0.66
CA GLY A 48 6.09 -11.82 0.42
C GLY A 48 5.82 -13.06 1.27
N GLU A 49 6.68 -14.06 1.24
CA GLU A 49 6.61 -15.25 2.09
C GLU A 49 7.88 -15.39 2.92
N ILE A 50 7.72 -15.70 4.22
CA ILE A 50 8.83 -16.09 5.06
C ILE A 50 9.23 -17.52 4.68
N VAL A 51 10.40 -17.68 4.08
CA VAL A 51 10.95 -18.98 3.64
C VAL A 51 11.97 -19.55 4.60
N ASP A 52 12.58 -18.70 5.44
CA ASP A 52 13.43 -19.08 6.57
C ASP A 52 12.92 -18.35 7.83
N MET A 53 12.15 -19.06 8.66
CA MET A 53 11.56 -18.52 9.87
C MET A 53 12.63 -18.11 10.89
N ASN A 54 13.62 -18.96 11.13
CA ASN A 54 14.65 -18.68 12.12
C ASN A 54 15.52 -17.47 11.75
N GLY A 55 15.90 -17.38 10.48
CA GLY A 55 16.63 -16.23 9.96
C GLY A 55 15.79 -14.94 10.04
N ALA A 56 14.52 -15.00 9.64
CA ALA A 56 13.61 -13.84 9.69
C ALA A 56 13.40 -13.36 11.12
N VAL A 57 13.17 -14.26 12.08
CA VAL A 57 13.01 -13.95 13.51
C VAL A 57 14.27 -13.31 14.09
N ALA A 58 15.45 -13.83 13.75
CA ALA A 58 16.73 -13.25 14.23
C ALA A 58 16.94 -11.82 13.71
N ILE A 59 16.65 -11.58 12.43
CA ILE A 59 16.73 -10.24 11.83
C ILE A 59 15.69 -9.32 12.46
N LEU A 60 14.44 -9.78 12.59
CA LEU A 60 13.34 -9.03 13.16
C LEU A 60 13.64 -8.60 14.60
N SER A 61 14.16 -9.50 15.45
CA SER A 61 14.59 -9.19 16.81
C SER A 61 15.64 -8.07 16.86
N ASN A 62 16.66 -8.16 16.00
CA ASN A 62 17.69 -7.11 15.92
C ASN A 62 17.12 -5.76 15.46
N VAL A 63 16.21 -5.76 14.49
CA VAL A 63 15.56 -4.56 13.96
C VAL A 63 14.64 -3.91 15.02
N PHE A 64 13.92 -4.72 15.81
CA PHE A 64 13.14 -4.23 16.96
C PHE A 64 14.05 -3.59 18.02
N ASP A 65 15.20 -4.21 18.34
CA ASP A 65 16.16 -3.64 19.29
C ASP A 65 16.72 -2.30 18.82
N GLN A 66 16.98 -2.15 17.51
CA GLN A 66 17.41 -0.87 16.92
C GLN A 66 16.33 0.19 17.07
N ALA A 67 15.08 -0.14 16.69
CA ALA A 67 13.96 0.79 16.77
C ALA A 67 13.68 1.23 18.21
N ASN A 68 13.71 0.30 19.18
CA ASN A 68 13.55 0.59 20.60
C ASN A 68 14.61 1.52 21.15
N LYS A 69 15.88 1.27 20.82
CA LYS A 69 16.99 2.12 21.26
C LYS A 69 16.88 3.54 20.75
N SER A 70 16.39 3.72 19.51
CA SER A 70 16.22 5.03 18.93
C SER A 70 14.96 5.76 19.45
N ALA A 71 13.87 5.01 19.72
CA ALA A 71 12.63 5.58 20.23
C ALA A 71 12.71 6.08 21.68
N GLY A 72 13.51 5.44 22.54
CA GLY A 72 13.62 5.78 23.95
C GLY A 72 12.31 5.64 24.74
N CYS A 73 11.34 4.87 24.25
CA CYS A 73 10.07 4.58 24.90
C CYS A 73 9.75 3.08 24.83
N GLU A 74 8.84 2.62 25.68
CA GLU A 74 8.35 1.25 25.64
C GLU A 74 7.33 1.09 24.49
N ILE A 75 7.42 -0.04 23.78
CA ILE A 75 6.47 -0.42 22.73
C ILE A 75 5.11 -0.76 23.39
N ASP A 76 4.04 -0.17 22.88
CA ASP A 76 2.68 -0.62 23.20
C ASP A 76 2.39 -1.90 22.40
N ARG A 77 2.34 -3.05 23.09
CA ARG A 77 2.18 -4.37 22.47
C ARG A 77 0.82 -4.57 21.81
N ASP A 78 -0.19 -3.81 22.24
CA ASP A 78 -1.53 -3.88 21.66
C ASP A 78 -1.65 -3.10 20.34
N ASN A 79 -0.68 -2.22 20.05
CA ASN A 79 -0.70 -1.30 18.91
C ASN A 79 0.36 -1.64 17.86
N ILE A 80 0.48 -2.92 17.50
CA ILE A 80 1.38 -3.38 16.45
C ILE A 80 0.59 -3.59 15.16
N TYR A 81 1.09 -3.03 14.07
CA TYR A 81 0.56 -3.17 12.72
C TYR A 81 1.58 -3.84 11.81
N ILE A 82 1.15 -4.84 11.06
CA ILE A 82 2.01 -5.67 10.21
C ILE A 82 1.57 -5.50 8.77
N ALA A 83 2.50 -5.10 7.90
CA ALA A 83 2.28 -5.16 6.47
C ALA A 83 2.23 -6.61 6.00
N VAL A 84 1.13 -6.99 5.38
CA VAL A 84 0.96 -8.32 4.80
C VAL A 84 0.99 -8.21 3.30
N THR A 85 1.82 -9.05 2.70
CA THR A 85 2.00 -9.14 1.25
C THR A 85 2.05 -10.62 0.83
N GLY A 86 1.98 -10.89 -0.48
CA GLY A 86 2.11 -12.26 -1.00
C GLY A 86 1.35 -12.49 -2.30
N ALA A 87 1.87 -13.39 -3.12
CA ALA A 87 1.35 -13.69 -4.46
C ALA A 87 -0.09 -14.23 -4.49
N ASP A 88 -0.59 -14.71 -3.36
CA ASP A 88 -1.92 -15.32 -3.20
C ASP A 88 -2.96 -14.39 -2.56
N ILE A 89 -2.61 -13.11 -2.35
CA ILE A 89 -3.57 -12.09 -1.93
C ILE A 89 -4.49 -11.75 -3.09
N ASN A 90 -5.78 -11.79 -2.81
CA ASN A 90 -6.85 -11.51 -3.74
C ASN A 90 -7.92 -10.66 -3.07
N TYR A 91 -8.89 -10.20 -3.84
CA TYR A 91 -10.06 -9.53 -3.32
C TYR A 91 -11.36 -10.05 -3.92
N TYR A 92 -12.46 -9.72 -3.29
CA TYR A 92 -13.78 -9.80 -3.88
C TYR A 92 -14.63 -8.59 -3.48
N GLN A 93 -15.63 -8.27 -4.28
CA GLN A 93 -16.68 -7.34 -3.90
C GLN A 93 -17.86 -8.12 -3.35
N GLY A 94 -18.24 -7.80 -2.12
CA GLY A 94 -19.47 -8.28 -1.49
C GLY A 94 -20.60 -7.28 -1.74
N ILE A 95 -21.80 -7.78 -2.03
CA ILE A 95 -23.00 -6.95 -2.19
C ILE A 95 -24.02 -7.44 -1.19
N GLY A 96 -24.48 -6.55 -0.33
CA GLY A 96 -25.57 -6.82 0.62
C GLY A 96 -26.73 -5.89 0.35
N THR A 97 -27.94 -6.42 0.41
CA THR A 97 -29.17 -5.69 0.06
C THR A 97 -30.12 -5.65 1.25
N VAL A 98 -30.75 -4.50 1.47
CA VAL A 98 -31.82 -4.29 2.43
C VAL A 98 -32.97 -3.56 1.74
N ILE A 99 -34.20 -3.95 2.06
CA ILE A 99 -35.43 -3.27 1.60
C ILE A 99 -35.85 -2.29 2.68
N ILE A 100 -36.05 -1.03 2.28
CA ILE A 100 -36.45 0.04 3.18
C ILE A 100 -37.98 0.01 3.34
N ASN A 101 -38.44 -0.35 4.55
CA ASN A 101 -39.86 -0.58 4.82
C ASN A 101 -40.47 0.42 5.83
N ASN A 102 -39.78 1.54 6.14
CA ASN A 102 -40.30 2.56 7.03
C ASN A 102 -41.27 3.50 6.31
N GLU A 103 -42.13 4.20 7.06
CA GLU A 103 -43.19 5.07 6.52
C GLU A 103 -42.65 6.18 5.62
N ASP A 104 -41.47 6.71 5.94
CA ASP A 104 -40.83 7.81 5.21
C ASP A 104 -39.94 7.34 4.04
N SER A 105 -39.76 6.03 3.86
CA SER A 105 -38.81 5.43 2.89
C SER A 105 -37.39 6.00 2.99
N LYS A 106 -36.98 6.46 4.17
CA LYS A 106 -35.65 7.01 4.44
C LYS A 106 -34.72 5.91 4.92
N VAL A 107 -33.53 5.89 4.34
CA VAL A 107 -32.44 5.01 4.79
C VAL A 107 -31.96 5.43 6.17
N SER A 108 -32.01 4.52 7.13
CA SER A 108 -31.48 4.67 8.49
C SER A 108 -30.03 4.15 8.60
N GLN A 109 -29.36 4.47 9.68
CA GLN A 109 -28.06 3.87 9.99
C GLN A 109 -28.15 2.34 10.19
N GLU A 110 -29.26 1.85 10.75
CA GLU A 110 -29.53 0.44 10.94
C GLU A 110 -29.63 -0.31 9.60
N ASP A 111 -30.30 0.28 8.60
CA ASP A 111 -30.36 -0.29 7.25
C ASP A 111 -28.97 -0.38 6.61
N VAL A 112 -28.13 0.62 6.83
CA VAL A 112 -26.73 0.63 6.34
C VAL A 112 -25.93 -0.49 7.00
N ASP A 113 -26.02 -0.59 8.33
CA ASP A 113 -25.29 -1.61 9.09
C ASP A 113 -25.75 -3.03 8.71
N GLU A 114 -27.05 -3.23 8.49
CA GLU A 114 -27.60 -4.50 8.01
C GLU A 114 -27.14 -4.82 6.58
N ALA A 115 -27.17 -3.84 5.65
CA ALA A 115 -26.69 -4.03 4.29
C ALA A 115 -25.20 -4.41 4.25
N VAL A 116 -24.35 -3.77 5.07
CA VAL A 116 -22.94 -4.09 5.21
C VAL A 116 -22.74 -5.49 5.80
N GLN A 117 -23.52 -5.87 6.80
CA GLN A 117 -23.49 -7.22 7.37
C GLN A 117 -23.84 -8.27 6.31
N ASN A 118 -24.91 -8.05 5.54
CA ASN A 118 -25.34 -8.92 4.45
C ASN A 118 -24.25 -9.05 3.37
N ALA A 119 -23.53 -7.97 3.06
CA ALA A 119 -22.42 -7.97 2.12
C ALA A 119 -21.24 -8.85 2.58
N ARG A 120 -21.02 -8.97 3.91
CA ARG A 120 -19.93 -9.77 4.51
C ARG A 120 -20.22 -11.27 4.55
N VAL A 121 -21.43 -11.70 4.33
CA VAL A 121 -21.86 -13.12 4.46
C VAL A 121 -21.21 -14.03 3.40
N LYS A 122 -20.60 -13.47 2.34
CA LYS A 122 -19.96 -14.29 1.30
C LYS A 122 -18.86 -15.18 1.92
N PRO A 123 -18.99 -16.52 1.85
CA PRO A 123 -18.00 -17.40 2.42
C PRO A 123 -16.68 -17.34 1.65
N ILE A 124 -15.58 -17.24 2.37
CA ILE A 124 -14.23 -17.44 1.82
C ILE A 124 -13.78 -18.88 2.06
N PRO A 125 -12.90 -19.45 1.20
CA PRO A 125 -12.37 -20.79 1.41
C PRO A 125 -11.73 -20.95 2.80
N PRO A 126 -11.81 -22.15 3.45
CA PRO A 126 -11.31 -22.35 4.81
C PRO A 126 -9.80 -22.11 4.99
N ASP A 127 -9.03 -22.27 3.92
CA ASP A 127 -7.57 -22.01 3.86
C ASP A 127 -7.23 -20.52 3.71
N LYS A 128 -8.25 -19.65 3.61
CA LYS A 128 -8.10 -18.20 3.49
C LYS A 128 -8.52 -17.48 4.75
N MET A 129 -8.04 -16.25 4.91
CA MET A 129 -8.49 -15.32 5.95
C MET A 129 -8.58 -13.91 5.38
N ILE A 130 -9.50 -13.13 5.93
CA ILE A 130 -9.66 -11.71 5.59
C ILE A 130 -8.52 -10.94 6.22
N ILE A 131 -7.92 -10.05 5.44
CA ILE A 131 -6.90 -9.09 5.87
C ILE A 131 -7.56 -7.74 6.13
N ASN A 132 -8.25 -7.20 5.12
CA ASN A 132 -8.97 -5.92 5.19
C ASN A 132 -10.37 -6.03 4.60
N SER A 133 -11.28 -5.20 5.09
CA SER A 133 -12.63 -5.04 4.55
C SER A 133 -13.01 -3.57 4.60
N PHE A 134 -13.43 -3.01 3.47
CA PHE A 134 -13.79 -1.60 3.30
C PHE A 134 -15.16 -1.47 2.65
N ASP A 135 -15.95 -0.52 3.09
CA ASP A 135 -17.15 -0.12 2.37
C ASP A 135 -16.72 0.72 1.15
N SER A 136 -17.06 0.25 -0.05
CA SER A 136 -16.65 0.90 -1.29
C SER A 136 -17.64 1.98 -1.72
N TYR A 137 -18.91 1.63 -1.77
CA TYR A 137 -20.02 2.54 -2.11
C TYR A 137 -21.37 1.91 -1.80
N TYR A 138 -22.43 2.74 -1.84
CA TYR A 138 -23.81 2.30 -1.72
C TYR A 138 -24.60 2.60 -3.00
N LEU A 139 -25.57 1.75 -3.32
CA LEU A 139 -26.51 1.96 -4.43
C LEU A 139 -27.92 2.08 -3.87
N LEU A 140 -28.61 3.15 -4.23
CA LEU A 140 -30.03 3.31 -3.97
C LEU A 140 -30.81 2.93 -5.22
N ASP A 141 -31.80 2.05 -5.06
CA ASP A 141 -32.67 1.52 -6.11
C ASP A 141 -31.90 0.99 -7.34
N GLY A 142 -30.68 0.48 -7.10
CA GLY A 142 -29.81 -0.16 -8.10
C GLY A 142 -29.14 0.79 -9.10
N THR A 143 -29.36 2.10 -8.98
CA THR A 143 -28.87 3.07 -9.99
C THR A 143 -28.09 4.24 -9.41
N ARG A 144 -28.48 4.76 -8.26
CA ARG A 144 -27.88 5.95 -7.66
C ARG A 144 -26.75 5.56 -6.71
N ARG A 145 -25.53 5.71 -7.20
CA ARG A 145 -24.31 5.45 -6.42
C ARG A 145 -23.97 6.64 -5.53
N LEU A 146 -23.69 6.39 -4.25
CA LEU A 146 -23.27 7.40 -3.27
C LEU A 146 -22.42 6.81 -2.14
N ARG A 147 -21.82 7.69 -1.35
CA ARG A 147 -20.97 7.33 -0.21
C ARG A 147 -21.76 7.31 1.10
N THR A 148 -22.64 8.26 1.31
CA THR A 148 -23.46 8.44 2.51
C THR A 148 -24.93 8.27 2.19
N PRO A 149 -25.54 7.09 2.39
CA PRO A 149 -26.91 6.81 2.04
C PRO A 149 -27.93 7.23 3.11
N VAL A 150 -27.51 7.50 4.35
CA VAL A 150 -28.39 7.87 5.47
C VAL A 150 -29.20 9.10 5.14
N ASP A 151 -30.48 9.12 5.57
CA ASP A 151 -31.48 10.16 5.30
C ASP A 151 -31.90 10.32 3.83
N GLN A 152 -31.38 9.52 2.91
CA GLN A 152 -31.83 9.49 1.52
C GLN A 152 -33.11 8.65 1.39
N ILE A 153 -33.99 9.06 0.46
CA ILE A 153 -35.22 8.31 0.15
C ILE A 153 -34.89 7.24 -0.89
N ALA A 154 -35.23 5.98 -0.58
CA ALA A 154 -35.10 4.84 -1.46
C ALA A 154 -36.00 3.69 -0.99
N SER A 155 -36.35 2.78 -1.91
CA SER A 155 -37.03 1.52 -1.60
C SER A 155 -36.04 0.39 -1.31
N ARG A 156 -34.81 0.50 -1.82
CA ARG A 156 -33.77 -0.52 -1.70
C ARG A 156 -32.40 0.11 -1.52
N LEU A 157 -31.66 -0.37 -0.52
CA LEU A 157 -30.26 -0.05 -0.30
C LEU A 157 -29.40 -1.28 -0.63
N GLU A 158 -28.35 -1.09 -1.42
CA GLU A 158 -27.29 -2.06 -1.62
C GLU A 158 -25.96 -1.49 -1.09
N ALA A 159 -25.30 -2.21 -0.19
CA ALA A 159 -23.93 -1.91 0.23
C ALA A 159 -22.95 -2.74 -0.60
N CYS A 160 -21.96 -2.10 -1.19
CA CYS A 160 -20.85 -2.76 -1.87
C CYS A 160 -19.59 -2.64 -1.00
N ILE A 161 -19.02 -3.76 -0.61
CA ILE A 161 -17.79 -3.84 0.18
C ILE A 161 -16.65 -4.44 -0.64
N HIS A 162 -15.43 -4.00 -0.34
CA HIS A 162 -14.20 -4.52 -0.90
C HIS A 162 -13.46 -5.33 0.16
N VAL A 163 -13.33 -6.63 -0.05
CA VAL A 163 -12.73 -7.55 0.94
C VAL A 163 -11.44 -8.12 0.37
N ILE A 164 -10.33 -7.86 1.06
CA ILE A 164 -8.99 -8.37 0.72
C ILE A 164 -8.71 -9.59 1.61
N TYR A 165 -8.28 -10.67 1.00
CA TYR A 165 -8.01 -11.93 1.69
C TYR A 165 -6.79 -12.66 1.08
N GLY A 166 -6.18 -13.51 1.90
CA GLY A 166 -4.99 -14.29 1.48
C GLY A 166 -4.93 -15.67 2.15
N ASN A 167 -3.88 -16.42 1.87
CA ASN A 167 -3.66 -17.74 2.47
C ASN A 167 -3.40 -17.60 3.98
N ARG A 168 -4.25 -18.29 4.78
CA ARG A 168 -4.22 -18.24 6.24
C ARG A 168 -2.85 -18.64 6.82
N ASN A 169 -2.24 -19.71 6.31
CA ASN A 169 -1.00 -20.22 6.87
C ASN A 169 0.19 -19.29 6.57
N ARG A 170 0.22 -18.70 5.38
CA ARG A 170 1.26 -17.73 5.01
C ARG A 170 1.16 -16.46 5.85
N ILE A 171 -0.06 -15.95 6.03
CA ILE A 171 -0.31 -14.76 6.86
C ILE A 171 0.04 -15.04 8.33
N LYS A 172 -0.33 -16.22 8.85
CA LYS A 172 0.03 -16.60 10.22
C LYS A 172 1.54 -16.70 10.47
N ASN A 173 2.35 -16.94 9.44
CA ASN A 173 3.80 -16.93 9.60
C ASN A 173 4.33 -15.56 10.02
N PHE A 174 3.73 -14.45 9.54
CA PHE A 174 4.10 -13.11 10.00
C PHE A 174 3.76 -12.91 11.49
N GLN A 175 2.58 -13.38 11.93
CA GLN A 175 2.17 -13.34 13.34
C GLN A 175 3.06 -14.24 14.20
N ASN A 176 3.42 -15.43 13.72
CA ASN A 176 4.32 -16.33 14.42
C ASN A 176 5.72 -15.71 14.60
N ALA A 177 6.25 -15.02 13.59
CA ALA A 177 7.53 -14.34 13.70
C ALA A 177 7.54 -13.28 14.82
N LEU A 178 6.42 -12.53 15.00
CA LEU A 178 6.29 -11.62 16.13
C LEU A 178 6.17 -12.36 17.47
N ARG A 179 5.42 -13.47 17.52
CA ARG A 179 5.28 -14.28 18.72
C ARG A 179 6.64 -14.82 19.19
N ASP A 180 7.48 -15.26 18.26
CA ASP A 180 8.81 -15.83 18.55
C ASP A 180 9.80 -14.79 19.11
N ILE A 181 9.53 -13.49 18.93
CA ILE A 181 10.28 -12.38 19.55
C ILE A 181 9.61 -11.82 20.82
N GLY A 182 8.59 -12.52 21.36
CA GLY A 182 7.97 -12.22 22.65
C GLY A 182 6.71 -11.36 22.65
N PHE A 183 6.02 -11.23 21.51
CA PHE A 183 4.72 -10.57 21.42
C PHE A 183 3.59 -11.60 21.48
N GLU A 184 3.41 -12.24 22.65
CA GLU A 184 2.56 -13.44 22.83
C GLU A 184 1.06 -13.20 22.57
N ASP A 185 0.53 -12.02 22.89
CA ASP A 185 -0.86 -11.65 22.68
C ASP A 185 -1.09 -10.97 21.32
N GLY A 186 -0.02 -10.78 20.58
CA GLY A 186 -0.01 -9.99 19.34
C GLY A 186 -0.52 -10.78 18.13
N GLU A 187 -1.82 -11.00 18.04
CA GLU A 187 -2.44 -11.02 16.71
C GLU A 187 -2.30 -9.59 16.12
N GLY A 188 -1.08 -9.13 15.81
CA GLY A 188 -0.82 -7.80 15.28
C GLY A 188 -1.83 -7.46 14.19
N ASN A 189 -2.28 -6.22 14.15
CA ASN A 189 -3.25 -5.76 13.15
C ASN A 189 -2.66 -5.94 11.76
N LEU A 190 -3.27 -6.81 10.97
CA LEU A 190 -2.81 -7.14 9.62
C LEU A 190 -3.33 -6.10 8.63
N VAL A 191 -2.44 -5.57 7.81
CA VAL A 191 -2.80 -4.59 6.79
C VAL A 191 -2.14 -5.00 5.47
N PHE A 192 -2.91 -5.07 4.38
CA PHE A 192 -2.35 -5.31 3.06
C PHE A 192 -1.40 -4.16 2.67
N SER A 193 -0.20 -4.48 2.18
CA SER A 193 0.86 -3.48 1.93
C SER A 193 0.40 -2.34 1.03
N ALA A 194 -0.31 -2.63 -0.07
CA ALA A 194 -0.83 -1.58 -0.95
C ALA A 194 -1.88 -0.67 -0.26
N VAL A 195 -2.65 -1.20 0.71
CA VAL A 195 -3.53 -0.38 1.55
C VAL A 195 -2.70 0.54 2.43
N ALA A 196 -1.69 0.00 3.10
CA ALA A 196 -0.79 0.82 3.92
C ALA A 196 -0.15 1.94 3.10
N SER A 197 0.44 1.62 1.95
CA SER A 197 1.04 2.62 1.05
C SER A 197 0.04 3.66 0.56
N ALA A 198 -1.24 3.29 0.37
CA ALA A 198 -2.29 4.24 0.02
C ALA A 198 -2.50 5.31 1.09
N TYR A 199 -2.43 4.96 2.37
CA TYR A 199 -2.52 5.94 3.47
C TYR A 199 -1.35 6.92 3.51
N ALA A 200 -0.16 6.52 3.03
CA ALA A 200 1.00 7.40 2.96
C ALA A 200 0.99 8.33 1.74
N LEU A 201 0.36 7.91 0.64
CA LEU A 201 0.65 8.47 -0.67
C LEU A 201 -0.54 9.11 -1.38
N ILE A 202 -1.77 8.65 -1.12
CA ILE A 202 -2.94 9.12 -1.85
C ILE A 202 -3.56 10.30 -1.10
N SER A 203 -3.58 11.46 -1.74
CA SER A 203 -4.23 12.67 -1.21
C SER A 203 -5.77 12.54 -1.26
N ASP A 204 -6.48 13.38 -0.47
CA ASP A 204 -7.94 13.41 -0.47
C ASP A 204 -8.52 13.68 -1.86
N HIS A 205 -7.91 14.60 -2.63
CA HIS A 205 -8.31 14.88 -4.00
C HIS A 205 -8.17 13.65 -4.92
N GLU A 206 -7.08 12.89 -4.79
CA GLU A 206 -6.86 11.65 -5.56
C GLU A 206 -7.82 10.54 -5.14
N GLN A 207 -8.15 10.45 -3.83
CA GLN A 207 -9.14 9.51 -3.31
C GLN A 207 -10.54 9.80 -3.84
N GLU A 208 -10.92 11.07 -3.91
CA GLU A 208 -12.22 11.48 -4.42
C GLU A 208 -12.35 11.22 -5.93
N ASN A 209 -11.35 11.64 -6.71
CA ASN A 209 -11.44 11.68 -8.17
C ASN A 209 -10.90 10.44 -8.88
N GLY A 210 -10.21 9.56 -8.16
CA GLY A 210 -9.74 8.27 -8.64
C GLY A 210 -8.29 8.24 -9.10
N THR A 211 -7.53 7.34 -8.46
CA THR A 211 -6.12 7.10 -8.76
C THR A 211 -5.76 5.62 -8.64
N LEU A 212 -4.72 5.21 -9.34
CA LEU A 212 -4.13 3.88 -9.26
C LEU A 212 -2.76 3.95 -8.61
N LEU A 213 -2.64 3.43 -7.39
CA LEU A 213 -1.36 3.20 -6.77
C LEU A 213 -0.83 1.83 -7.17
N VAL A 214 0.40 1.81 -7.71
CA VAL A 214 1.17 0.59 -7.96
C VAL A 214 2.42 0.63 -7.10
N GLU A 215 2.60 -0.37 -6.25
CA GLU A 215 3.78 -0.57 -5.44
C GLU A 215 4.59 -1.73 -6.00
N MET A 216 5.71 -1.43 -6.67
CA MET A 216 6.58 -2.44 -7.25
C MET A 216 7.84 -2.61 -6.40
N GLY A 217 7.87 -3.75 -5.70
CA GLY A 217 9.04 -4.19 -4.93
C GLY A 217 10.01 -5.03 -5.77
N SER A 218 10.93 -5.69 -5.09
CA SER A 218 11.86 -6.64 -5.73
C SER A 218 11.18 -7.94 -6.14
N GLY A 219 10.33 -8.51 -5.28
CA GLY A 219 9.74 -9.83 -5.51
C GLY A 219 8.38 -9.79 -6.19
N ILE A 220 7.55 -8.80 -5.89
CA ILE A 220 6.16 -8.67 -6.31
C ILE A 220 5.81 -7.22 -6.63
N THR A 221 4.68 -7.06 -7.33
CA THR A 221 4.04 -5.77 -7.57
C THR A 221 2.62 -5.84 -7.03
N GLU A 222 2.27 -4.89 -6.18
CA GLU A 222 0.94 -4.75 -5.60
C GLU A 222 0.25 -3.52 -6.17
N TYR A 223 -1.08 -3.53 -6.19
CA TYR A 223 -1.82 -2.35 -6.63
C TYR A 223 -3.13 -2.19 -5.85
N ILE A 224 -3.56 -0.95 -5.74
CA ILE A 224 -4.89 -0.57 -5.26
C ILE A 224 -5.40 0.61 -6.08
N MET A 225 -6.61 0.51 -6.55
CA MET A 225 -7.34 1.56 -7.24
C MET A 225 -8.41 2.11 -6.31
N VAL A 226 -8.37 3.41 -6.06
CA VAL A 226 -9.28 4.12 -5.16
C VAL A 226 -10.06 5.14 -5.95
N HIS A 227 -11.35 5.29 -5.68
CA HIS A 227 -12.21 6.33 -6.23
C HIS A 227 -13.37 6.60 -5.27
N ASN A 228 -13.75 7.85 -5.14
CA ASN A 228 -14.78 8.30 -4.21
C ASN A 228 -14.53 7.74 -2.80
N HIS A 229 -13.28 7.88 -2.34
CA HIS A 229 -12.77 7.46 -1.03
C HIS A 229 -12.93 5.97 -0.70
N GLY A 230 -13.12 5.11 -1.68
CA GLY A 230 -13.24 3.66 -1.49
C GLY A 230 -12.42 2.85 -2.50
N PRO A 231 -11.87 1.70 -2.09
CA PRO A 231 -11.17 0.83 -3.03
C PRO A 231 -12.17 0.16 -3.98
N LEU A 232 -11.83 0.15 -5.27
CA LEU A 232 -12.61 -0.49 -6.32
C LEU A 232 -11.95 -1.75 -6.88
N SER A 233 -10.63 -1.80 -6.89
CA SER A 233 -9.85 -2.96 -7.31
C SER A 233 -8.52 -2.99 -6.57
N SER A 234 -8.02 -4.17 -6.25
CA SER A 234 -6.71 -4.36 -5.65
C SER A 234 -6.13 -5.72 -6.05
N GLY A 235 -4.86 -5.93 -5.82
CA GLY A 235 -4.29 -7.24 -6.07
C GLY A 235 -2.77 -7.25 -6.15
N VAL A 236 -2.25 -8.42 -6.50
CA VAL A 236 -0.82 -8.70 -6.57
C VAL A 236 -0.47 -9.33 -7.90
N VAL A 237 0.63 -8.89 -8.49
CA VAL A 237 1.30 -9.53 -9.62
C VAL A 237 2.62 -10.11 -9.06
N PRO A 238 2.87 -11.43 -9.15
CA PRO A 238 4.05 -12.05 -8.55
C PRO A 238 5.33 -11.80 -9.35
N VAL A 239 5.51 -10.57 -9.81
CA VAL A 239 6.63 -10.06 -10.60
C VAL A 239 7.11 -8.76 -9.96
N GLY A 240 8.43 -8.59 -9.84
CA GLY A 240 9.05 -7.38 -9.35
C GLY A 240 10.42 -7.15 -10.00
N LEU A 241 11.21 -6.22 -9.47
CA LEU A 241 12.51 -5.85 -10.04
C LEU A 241 13.54 -6.99 -10.10
N ASP A 242 13.43 -8.02 -9.27
CA ASP A 242 14.31 -9.19 -9.35
C ASP A 242 14.06 -10.00 -10.64
N HIS A 243 12.83 -10.01 -11.16
CA HIS A 243 12.54 -10.63 -12.46
C HIS A 243 13.16 -9.82 -13.59
N LEU A 244 13.07 -8.48 -13.52
CA LEU A 244 13.76 -7.60 -14.46
C LEU A 244 15.27 -7.78 -14.39
N ALA A 245 15.86 -7.86 -13.20
CA ALA A 245 17.29 -8.11 -13.04
C ALA A 245 17.72 -9.47 -13.64
N ASN A 246 16.87 -10.51 -13.47
CA ASN A 246 17.10 -11.80 -14.07
C ASN A 246 17.05 -11.75 -15.61
N ASP A 247 16.08 -11.05 -16.19
CA ASP A 247 15.96 -10.89 -17.64
C ASP A 247 17.17 -10.14 -18.23
N ILE A 248 17.63 -9.08 -17.54
CA ILE A 248 18.85 -8.34 -17.93
C ILE A 248 20.06 -9.26 -17.83
N SER A 249 20.17 -10.03 -16.74
CA SER A 249 21.28 -10.97 -16.52
C SER A 249 21.38 -12.00 -17.64
N ILE A 250 20.26 -12.64 -18.00
CA ILE A 250 20.18 -13.64 -19.06
C ILE A 250 20.39 -12.99 -20.43
N GLY A 251 19.64 -11.93 -20.73
CA GLY A 251 19.66 -11.27 -22.05
C GLY A 251 20.98 -10.64 -22.43
N LEU A 252 21.75 -10.16 -21.43
CA LEU A 252 23.07 -9.57 -21.64
C LEU A 252 24.24 -10.52 -21.30
N ASP A 253 23.96 -11.69 -20.72
CA ASP A 253 24.99 -12.64 -20.22
C ASP A 253 25.91 -11.98 -19.20
N ILE A 254 25.31 -11.40 -18.13
CA ILE A 254 26.03 -10.78 -17.01
C ILE A 254 25.60 -11.39 -15.68
N HIS A 255 26.40 -11.23 -14.63
CA HIS A 255 26.00 -11.67 -13.29
C HIS A 255 24.78 -10.92 -12.78
N ILE A 256 23.88 -11.60 -12.12
CA ILE A 256 22.63 -11.04 -11.54
C ILE A 256 22.91 -9.84 -10.62
N SER A 257 24.02 -9.86 -9.88
CA SER A 257 24.44 -8.73 -9.04
C SER A 257 24.73 -7.47 -9.85
N GLN A 258 25.33 -7.63 -11.04
CA GLN A 258 25.59 -6.52 -11.96
C GLN A 258 24.28 -5.99 -12.53
N ALA A 259 23.35 -6.85 -12.93
CA ALA A 259 22.02 -6.45 -13.38
C ALA A 259 21.24 -5.67 -12.30
N ARG A 260 21.24 -6.16 -11.04
CA ARG A 260 20.65 -5.43 -9.90
C ARG A 260 21.28 -4.06 -9.69
N LYS A 261 22.62 -3.97 -9.83
CA LYS A 261 23.33 -2.70 -9.74
C LYS A 261 22.92 -1.73 -10.85
N MET A 262 22.77 -2.21 -12.09
CA MET A 262 22.31 -1.39 -13.22
C MET A 262 20.92 -0.78 -12.99
N ILE A 263 20.00 -1.54 -12.40
CA ILE A 263 18.67 -1.05 -12.02
C ILE A 263 18.79 0.00 -10.90
N LYS A 264 19.50 -0.33 -9.81
CA LYS A 264 19.65 0.55 -8.64
C LYS A 264 20.29 1.90 -8.99
N GLU A 265 21.26 1.91 -9.89
CA GLU A 265 21.99 3.11 -10.31
C GLU A 265 21.35 3.84 -11.51
N ASN A 266 20.16 3.43 -11.96
CA ASN A 266 19.51 3.98 -13.15
C ASN A 266 20.45 4.03 -14.38
N HIS A 267 21.20 2.95 -14.59
CA HIS A 267 22.27 2.90 -15.59
C HIS A 267 21.78 3.24 -17.02
N LEU A 268 20.58 2.78 -17.39
CA LEU A 268 19.95 3.13 -18.66
C LEU A 268 19.78 4.65 -18.81
N HIS A 269 19.24 5.32 -17.79
CA HIS A 269 19.05 6.77 -17.80
C HIS A 269 20.39 7.51 -17.90
N SER A 270 21.39 7.06 -17.17
CA SER A 270 22.74 7.64 -17.22
C SER A 270 23.36 7.54 -18.62
N LEU A 271 23.24 6.37 -19.27
CA LEU A 271 23.73 6.16 -20.63
C LEU A 271 23.00 7.02 -21.68
N ARG A 272 21.67 7.15 -21.54
CA ARG A 272 20.86 8.05 -22.39
C ARG A 272 21.31 9.51 -22.25
N LYS A 273 21.51 9.98 -21.00
CA LYS A 273 21.97 11.34 -20.72
C LYS A 273 23.36 11.64 -21.30
N GLU A 274 24.23 10.64 -21.33
CA GLU A 274 25.56 10.72 -21.93
C GLU A 274 25.53 10.59 -23.47
N GLY A 275 24.38 10.34 -24.09
CA GLY A 275 24.25 10.17 -25.56
C GLY A 275 24.90 8.89 -26.07
N LYS A 276 25.13 7.90 -25.23
CA LYS A 276 25.76 6.64 -25.59
C LYS A 276 24.78 5.71 -26.32
N SER A 277 25.21 5.17 -27.45
CA SER A 277 24.45 4.13 -28.18
C SER A 277 24.89 2.71 -27.79
N PHE A 278 26.04 2.57 -27.13
CA PHE A 278 26.64 1.31 -26.73
C PHE A 278 27.35 1.47 -25.40
N PHE A 279 27.47 0.36 -24.67
CA PHE A 279 28.25 0.25 -23.45
C PHE A 279 28.97 -1.11 -23.37
N GLU A 280 29.95 -1.21 -22.51
CA GLU A 280 30.75 -2.43 -22.36
C GLU A 280 30.32 -3.20 -21.11
N ILE A 281 30.28 -4.51 -21.20
CA ILE A 281 30.01 -5.45 -20.12
C ILE A 281 31.02 -6.57 -20.14
N THR A 282 31.21 -7.23 -18.98
CA THR A 282 31.95 -8.48 -18.92
C THR A 282 30.97 -9.64 -18.93
N SER A 283 31.09 -10.52 -19.92
CA SER A 283 30.24 -11.72 -20.06
C SER A 283 30.45 -12.64 -18.87
N ALA A 284 29.35 -13.10 -18.26
CA ALA A 284 29.38 -14.03 -17.12
C ALA A 284 29.84 -15.43 -17.56
N SER A 285 29.51 -15.84 -18.78
CA SER A 285 29.85 -17.18 -19.31
C SER A 285 31.28 -17.28 -19.81
N SER A 286 31.83 -16.24 -20.42
CA SER A 286 33.15 -16.28 -21.08
C SER A 286 34.22 -15.42 -20.44
N GLY A 287 33.85 -14.48 -19.55
CA GLY A 287 34.76 -13.46 -19.02
C GLY A 287 35.22 -12.40 -20.02
N ALA A 288 34.79 -12.48 -21.27
CA ALA A 288 35.17 -11.56 -22.31
C ALA A 288 34.42 -10.21 -22.20
N VAL A 289 35.11 -9.12 -22.54
CA VAL A 289 34.44 -7.81 -22.65
C VAL A 289 33.65 -7.79 -23.96
N ARG A 290 32.37 -7.41 -23.86
CA ARG A 290 31.43 -7.32 -24.97
C ARG A 290 30.83 -5.93 -25.06
N LYS A 291 30.66 -5.43 -26.26
CA LYS A 291 29.95 -4.18 -26.54
C LYS A 291 28.50 -4.47 -26.81
N ILE A 292 27.63 -3.89 -26.02
CA ILE A 292 26.17 -4.08 -26.09
C ILE A 292 25.52 -2.79 -26.57
N SER A 293 24.49 -2.91 -27.42
CA SER A 293 23.69 -1.77 -27.81
C SER A 293 22.77 -1.32 -26.69
N LEU A 294 22.63 0.00 -26.51
CA LEU A 294 21.68 0.54 -25.53
C LEU A 294 20.26 0.08 -25.81
N SER A 295 19.87 -0.01 -27.10
CA SER A 295 18.55 -0.49 -27.52
C SER A 295 18.23 -1.95 -27.08
N SER A 296 19.24 -2.79 -26.92
CA SER A 296 19.03 -4.14 -26.38
C SER A 296 18.63 -4.10 -24.91
N LEU A 297 19.31 -3.27 -24.11
CA LEU A 297 18.96 -3.08 -22.69
C LEU A 297 17.56 -2.44 -22.56
N GLU A 298 17.27 -1.41 -23.35
CA GLU A 298 15.96 -0.75 -23.39
C GLU A 298 14.83 -1.73 -23.69
N LYS A 299 15.01 -2.58 -24.68
CA LYS A 299 14.01 -3.58 -25.07
C LYS A 299 13.72 -4.59 -23.97
N ILE A 300 14.76 -5.07 -23.27
CA ILE A 300 14.57 -6.01 -22.13
C ILE A 300 13.76 -5.33 -21.02
N ILE A 301 14.14 -4.11 -20.67
CA ILE A 301 13.48 -3.32 -19.62
C ILE A 301 12.03 -3.05 -20.00
N ASP A 302 11.78 -2.51 -21.20
CA ASP A 302 10.42 -2.18 -21.66
C ASP A 302 9.51 -3.41 -21.68
N LEU A 303 9.97 -4.53 -22.23
CA LEU A 303 9.17 -5.74 -22.34
C LEU A 303 8.72 -6.27 -20.96
N ARG A 304 9.61 -6.33 -19.98
CA ARG A 304 9.27 -6.83 -18.63
C ARG A 304 8.35 -5.88 -17.88
N LEU A 305 8.63 -4.59 -17.90
CA LEU A 305 7.81 -3.60 -17.23
C LEU A 305 6.42 -3.50 -17.88
N ARG A 306 6.37 -3.45 -19.20
CA ARG A 306 5.13 -3.43 -19.97
C ARG A 306 4.26 -4.64 -19.67
N GLU A 307 4.82 -5.85 -19.69
CA GLU A 307 4.10 -7.08 -19.33
C GLU A 307 3.47 -6.96 -17.93
N THR A 308 4.23 -6.47 -16.95
CA THR A 308 3.75 -6.33 -15.58
C THR A 308 2.58 -5.33 -15.49
N PHE A 309 2.70 -4.16 -16.09
CA PHE A 309 1.65 -3.14 -16.07
C PHE A 309 0.42 -3.53 -16.91
N GLU A 310 0.60 -4.22 -18.03
CA GLU A 310 -0.52 -4.73 -18.85
C GLU A 310 -1.35 -5.80 -18.12
N ILE A 311 -0.74 -6.61 -17.25
CA ILE A 311 -1.48 -7.52 -16.39
C ILE A 311 -2.40 -6.72 -15.46
N ILE A 312 -1.92 -5.65 -14.84
CA ILE A 312 -2.72 -4.79 -13.97
C ILE A 312 -3.84 -4.11 -14.78
N ARG A 313 -3.50 -3.49 -15.92
CA ARG A 313 -4.47 -2.85 -16.81
C ARG A 313 -5.59 -3.80 -17.24
N THR A 314 -5.24 -5.05 -17.59
CA THR A 314 -6.20 -6.08 -17.98
C THR A 314 -7.16 -6.43 -16.85
N ARG A 315 -6.67 -6.53 -15.60
CA ARG A 315 -7.50 -6.76 -14.42
C ARG A 315 -8.47 -5.61 -14.17
N LEU A 316 -7.98 -4.37 -14.18
CA LEU A 316 -8.82 -3.17 -14.02
C LEU A 316 -9.86 -3.04 -15.12
N LYS A 317 -9.53 -3.42 -16.37
CA LYS A 317 -10.49 -3.46 -17.47
C LYS A 317 -11.58 -4.51 -17.22
N LYS A 318 -11.22 -5.69 -16.72
CA LYS A 318 -12.20 -6.75 -16.35
C LYS A 318 -13.11 -6.28 -15.22
N ASP A 319 -12.60 -5.50 -14.27
CA ASP A 319 -13.37 -4.94 -13.16
C ASP A 319 -14.22 -3.72 -13.58
N ASN A 320 -14.10 -3.23 -14.82
CA ASN A 320 -14.76 -2.04 -15.37
C ASN A 320 -14.47 -0.75 -14.58
N VAL A 321 -13.25 -0.60 -14.06
CA VAL A 321 -12.89 0.56 -13.20
C VAL A 321 -11.96 1.56 -13.87
N LEU A 322 -11.44 1.31 -15.07
CA LEU A 322 -10.52 2.21 -15.77
C LEU A 322 -11.06 3.64 -15.98
N ASN A 323 -12.37 3.77 -16.18
CA ASN A 323 -13.03 5.06 -16.42
C ASN A 323 -13.07 5.97 -15.17
N TYR A 324 -12.71 5.45 -13.99
CA TYR A 324 -12.67 6.21 -12.73
C TYR A 324 -11.27 6.74 -12.39
N LEU A 325 -10.27 6.57 -13.28
CA LEU A 325 -8.89 7.02 -13.07
C LEU A 325 -8.69 8.45 -13.60
N SER A 326 -9.23 9.45 -12.91
CA SER A 326 -9.11 10.86 -13.36
C SER A 326 -7.81 11.54 -12.89
N CYS A 327 -7.22 11.07 -11.78
CA CYS A 327 -5.99 11.64 -11.23
C CYS A 327 -4.71 10.89 -11.66
N GLY A 328 -4.84 9.91 -12.58
CA GLY A 328 -3.68 9.17 -13.09
C GLY A 328 -3.17 8.11 -12.13
N GLY A 329 -1.84 7.93 -12.11
CA GLY A 329 -1.19 6.86 -11.35
C GLY A 329 -0.09 7.34 -10.41
N ILE A 330 0.17 6.49 -9.41
CA ILE A 330 1.26 6.66 -8.45
C ILE A 330 2.11 5.39 -8.51
N LEU A 331 3.43 5.53 -8.73
CA LEU A 331 4.37 4.43 -8.61
C LEU A 331 5.13 4.55 -7.30
N SER A 332 5.11 3.50 -6.49
CA SER A 332 5.79 3.39 -5.21
C SER A 332 6.70 2.17 -5.13
N GLY A 333 7.33 1.97 -3.98
CA GLY A 333 8.31 0.92 -3.75
C GLY A 333 9.66 1.19 -4.40
N GLY A 334 10.50 0.18 -4.45
CA GLY A 334 11.85 0.31 -5.02
C GLY A 334 11.88 0.69 -6.50
N ALA A 335 10.85 0.32 -7.25
CA ALA A 335 10.77 0.63 -8.68
C ALA A 335 10.48 2.11 -8.97
N ALA A 336 9.90 2.85 -8.05
CA ALA A 336 9.69 4.28 -8.20
C ALA A 336 11.00 5.09 -8.27
N LEU A 337 12.10 4.49 -7.82
CA LEU A 337 13.45 5.05 -7.95
C LEU A 337 14.11 4.70 -9.30
N PHE A 338 13.50 3.81 -10.08
CA PHE A 338 13.97 3.39 -11.39
C PHE A 338 13.17 4.09 -12.48
N LEU A 339 13.72 5.18 -13.03
CA LEU A 339 13.03 6.08 -13.97
C LEU A 339 12.32 5.37 -15.14
N PRO A 340 12.90 4.33 -15.79
CA PRO A 340 12.20 3.62 -16.85
C PRO A 340 10.86 3.00 -16.40
N ALA A 341 10.69 2.67 -15.12
CA ALA A 341 9.43 2.11 -14.64
C ALA A 341 8.29 3.14 -14.64
N LEU A 342 8.59 4.41 -14.30
CA LEU A 342 7.63 5.52 -14.40
C LEU A 342 7.22 5.73 -15.87
N GLU A 343 8.20 5.81 -16.79
CA GLU A 343 7.98 6.02 -18.22
C GLU A 343 7.08 4.91 -18.82
N VAL A 344 7.36 3.64 -18.50
CA VAL A 344 6.59 2.52 -19.03
C VAL A 344 5.19 2.44 -18.42
N TYR A 345 5.04 2.76 -17.12
CA TYR A 345 3.74 2.82 -16.46
C TYR A 345 2.85 3.86 -17.13
N GLU A 346 3.36 5.08 -17.32
CA GLU A 346 2.65 6.17 -17.99
C GLU A 346 2.24 5.78 -19.44
N ASN A 347 3.16 5.18 -20.19
CA ASN A 347 2.92 4.75 -21.57
C ASN A 347 1.87 3.62 -21.67
N VAL A 348 1.85 2.68 -20.72
CA VAL A 348 0.89 1.56 -20.74
C VAL A 348 -0.52 2.04 -20.43
N PHE A 349 -0.66 2.95 -19.47
CA PHE A 349 -1.99 3.40 -19.04
C PHE A 349 -2.49 4.64 -19.77
N GLU A 350 -1.62 5.38 -20.46
CA GLU A 350 -1.95 6.59 -21.20
C GLU A 350 -2.47 7.73 -20.31
N PHE A 351 -1.97 7.82 -19.07
CA PHE A 351 -2.27 8.89 -18.13
C PHE A 351 -1.00 9.32 -17.35
N PRO A 352 -0.99 10.52 -16.74
CA PRO A 352 0.15 10.99 -15.95
C PRO A 352 0.46 10.07 -14.77
N VAL A 353 1.73 9.81 -14.53
CA VAL A 353 2.21 9.01 -13.39
C VAL A 353 3.19 9.82 -12.57
N ARG A 354 2.95 9.91 -11.27
CA ARG A 354 3.89 10.51 -10.32
C ARG A 354 4.62 9.46 -9.49
N GLN A 355 5.79 9.83 -9.03
CA GLN A 355 6.48 9.06 -8.01
C GLN A 355 5.76 9.20 -6.67
N GLY A 356 5.53 8.09 -5.98
CA GLY A 356 4.95 8.04 -4.64
C GLY A 356 6.05 8.29 -3.60
N ILE A 357 6.17 9.51 -3.15
CA ILE A 357 7.04 9.90 -2.05
C ILE A 357 6.12 10.30 -0.89
N PRO A 358 6.26 9.70 0.31
CA PRO A 358 5.51 10.13 1.48
C PRO A 358 5.76 11.61 1.77
N GLU A 359 4.71 12.34 2.17
CA GLU A 359 4.80 13.75 2.51
C GLU A 359 5.61 13.98 3.80
N GLU A 360 6.24 15.17 3.92
CA GLU A 360 7.15 15.55 5.00
C GLU A 360 6.46 15.79 6.36
N ASP A 361 5.14 15.65 6.47
CA ASP A 361 4.34 15.90 7.69
C ASP A 361 4.67 14.98 8.88
N LEU A 362 5.67 14.13 8.73
CA LEU A 362 6.19 13.30 9.80
C LEU A 362 7.24 14.08 10.59
N SER A 363 6.79 14.89 11.56
CA SER A 363 7.72 15.56 12.48
C SER A 363 8.57 14.51 13.20
N GLY A 364 9.88 14.64 13.13
CA GLY A 364 10.83 13.73 13.78
C GLY A 364 12.23 13.82 13.16
N ALA A 365 13.19 13.18 13.80
CA ALA A 365 14.62 13.29 13.47
C ALA A 365 15.03 12.49 12.21
N LEU A 366 14.11 11.88 11.50
CA LEU A 366 14.41 10.87 10.47
C LEU A 366 14.08 11.35 9.05
N THR A 367 14.84 12.33 8.56
CA THR A 367 14.78 12.83 7.16
C THR A 367 15.10 11.76 6.12
N ASP A 368 15.73 10.64 6.50
CA ASP A 368 16.10 9.56 5.60
C ASP A 368 14.92 8.71 5.13
N LEU A 369 13.72 8.90 5.72
CA LEU A 369 12.50 8.17 5.36
C LEU A 369 11.71 8.79 4.20
N GLU A 370 12.13 9.93 3.67
CA GLU A 370 11.54 10.61 2.53
C GLU A 370 11.86 9.88 1.21
N SER A 371 11.43 8.64 1.10
CA SER A 371 11.67 7.82 -0.08
C SER A 371 10.49 6.87 -0.30
N SER A 372 10.15 6.64 -1.56
CA SER A 372 9.15 5.66 -1.97
C SER A 372 9.39 4.24 -1.42
N ARG A 373 10.59 3.94 -0.94
CA ARG A 373 10.91 2.66 -0.27
C ARG A 373 10.29 2.51 1.11
N TYR A 374 9.80 3.58 1.72
CA TYR A 374 9.22 3.59 3.06
C TYR A 374 7.73 3.88 3.07
N SER A 375 7.08 3.92 1.89
CA SER A 375 5.65 4.22 1.78
C SER A 375 4.78 3.25 2.56
N THR A 376 5.07 1.95 2.51
CA THR A 376 4.33 0.93 3.25
C THR A 376 4.46 1.11 4.75
N ILE A 377 5.69 1.24 5.26
CA ILE A 377 5.91 1.30 6.72
C ILE A 377 5.39 2.60 7.33
N LEU A 378 5.54 3.73 6.63
CA LEU A 378 4.97 5.02 7.05
C LEU A 378 3.44 5.01 6.95
N GLY A 379 2.90 4.40 5.91
CA GLY A 379 1.46 4.21 5.77
C GLY A 379 0.85 3.33 6.85
N LEU A 380 1.58 2.32 7.35
CA LEU A 380 1.16 1.54 8.52
C LEU A 380 1.07 2.38 9.78
N LEU A 381 2.02 3.29 10.01
CA LEU A 381 1.95 4.21 11.15
C LEU A 381 0.72 5.13 11.04
N LYS A 382 0.47 5.71 9.85
CA LYS A 382 -0.73 6.54 9.59
C LYS A 382 -2.01 5.72 9.79
N TYR A 383 -2.06 4.50 9.24
CA TYR A 383 -3.20 3.60 9.42
C TYR A 383 -3.46 3.31 10.91
N GLY A 384 -2.41 2.97 11.67
CA GLY A 384 -2.50 2.69 13.10
C GLY A 384 -2.92 3.92 13.92
N SER A 385 -2.43 5.11 13.60
CA SER A 385 -2.82 6.36 14.23
C SER A 385 -4.33 6.57 14.15
N ILE A 386 -4.89 6.41 12.96
CA ILE A 386 -6.31 6.58 12.70
C ILE A 386 -7.14 5.50 13.39
N ALA A 387 -6.69 4.23 13.32
CA ALA A 387 -7.37 3.11 13.95
C ALA A 387 -7.51 3.29 15.47
N ASN A 388 -6.49 3.85 16.12
CA ASN A 388 -6.45 4.04 17.57
C ASN A 388 -7.23 5.27 18.03
N TYR A 389 -7.23 6.35 17.24
CA TYR A 389 -7.99 7.56 17.55
C TYR A 389 -9.50 7.24 17.67
N GLU A 390 -9.98 6.29 16.89
CA GLU A 390 -11.37 5.85 16.87
C GLU A 390 -11.69 4.65 17.79
N GLY A 391 -10.71 4.12 18.50
CA GLY A 391 -10.74 2.87 19.29
C GLY A 391 -11.66 2.79 20.49
N GLY A 392 -12.77 3.45 20.44
CA GLY A 392 -13.88 3.31 21.37
C GLY A 392 -14.96 2.32 20.92
N GLY A 393 -14.63 1.22 20.27
CA GLY A 393 -15.57 0.11 20.06
C GLY A 393 -16.16 -0.01 18.65
N GLY A 394 -15.87 -1.13 18.07
CA GLY A 394 -16.58 -1.67 16.91
C GLY A 394 -15.66 -1.92 15.72
N LYS A 395 -15.63 -3.17 15.28
CA LYS A 395 -15.02 -3.66 14.04
C LYS A 395 -15.75 -3.10 12.80
N GLY A 396 -15.84 -1.77 12.67
CA GLY A 396 -16.35 -1.09 11.49
C GLY A 396 -15.20 -0.70 10.57
N SER A 397 -15.45 -0.64 9.27
CA SER A 397 -14.47 -0.26 8.26
C SER A 397 -13.75 1.05 8.65
N LEU A 398 -12.44 0.96 8.84
CA LEU A 398 -11.57 2.10 9.16
C LEU A 398 -11.63 3.20 8.10
N PHE A 399 -11.75 2.81 6.84
CA PHE A 399 -11.87 3.73 5.72
C PHE A 399 -13.16 4.58 5.82
N ASP A 400 -14.28 3.99 6.27
CA ASP A 400 -15.54 4.72 6.47
C ASP A 400 -15.52 5.68 7.65
N LYS A 401 -14.80 5.29 8.72
CA LYS A 401 -14.71 6.14 9.91
C LYS A 401 -13.82 7.34 9.66
N LEU A 402 -12.73 7.17 8.88
CA LEU A 402 -11.87 8.24 8.43
C LEU A 402 -12.64 9.33 7.69
N MET A 403 -13.58 8.91 6.84
CA MET A 403 -14.36 9.80 5.99
C MET A 403 -15.53 10.48 6.71
N ARG A 404 -16.07 9.87 7.78
CA ARG A 404 -17.07 10.52 8.65
C ARG A 404 -16.43 11.52 9.62
N GLY A 405 -15.15 11.33 9.98
CA GLY A 405 -14.40 12.23 10.85
C GLY A 405 -14.07 13.57 10.20
N VAL A 406 -13.92 13.62 8.87
CA VAL A 406 -13.60 14.86 8.14
C VAL A 406 -14.73 15.88 8.21
N ASP A 407 -16.01 15.44 8.28
CA ASP A 407 -17.15 16.36 8.46
C ASP A 407 -17.23 16.97 9.86
N ASN A 408 -16.58 16.38 10.87
CA ASN A 408 -16.59 16.85 12.25
C ASN A 408 -15.25 17.40 12.78
N MET A 409 -14.15 17.22 12.04
CA MET A 409 -12.84 17.78 12.43
C MET A 409 -12.63 19.13 11.75
N SER A 410 -12.99 20.21 12.45
CA SER A 410 -12.41 21.54 12.22
C SER A 410 -10.92 21.50 12.60
N SER A 411 -10.09 20.81 11.81
CA SER A 411 -8.65 20.83 12.02
C SER A 411 -8.09 22.23 11.74
N PRO A 412 -7.06 22.69 12.45
CA PRO A 412 -6.42 23.99 12.21
C PRO A 412 -5.93 24.18 10.78
N LEU A 413 -5.64 23.10 10.04
CA LEU A 413 -5.23 23.12 8.63
C LEU A 413 -6.33 23.63 7.68
N MET A 414 -7.61 23.31 7.93
CA MET A 414 -8.73 23.86 7.13
C MET A 414 -8.96 25.35 7.39
N ARG A 415 -8.55 25.90 8.55
CA ARG A 415 -8.64 27.36 8.80
C ARG A 415 -7.64 28.18 7.98
N GLY A 416 -6.52 27.57 7.55
CA GLY A 416 -5.56 28.20 6.64
C GLY A 416 -6.12 28.40 5.22
N PHE A 417 -6.87 27.46 4.72
CA PHE A 417 -7.45 27.51 3.37
C PHE A 417 -8.68 28.42 3.26
N SER A 418 -9.50 28.54 4.32
CA SER A 418 -10.64 29.46 4.32
C SER A 418 -10.20 30.94 4.31
N ASN A 419 -9.04 31.25 4.86
CA ASN A 419 -8.48 32.60 4.87
C ASN A 419 -7.88 33.02 3.51
N LEU A 420 -7.43 32.04 2.68
CA LEU A 420 -6.97 32.34 1.33
C LEU A 420 -8.14 32.61 0.34
N LYS A 421 -9.32 32.02 0.56
CA LYS A 421 -10.50 32.24 -0.30
C LYS A 421 -11.12 33.64 -0.15
N ASN A 422 -10.86 34.32 0.98
CA ASN A 422 -11.35 35.68 1.23
C ASN A 422 -10.39 36.78 0.77
N SER A 423 -9.19 36.46 0.30
CA SER A 423 -8.18 37.42 -0.17
C SER A 423 -8.12 37.60 -1.68
N ILE A 424 -8.91 36.84 -2.44
CA ILE A 424 -9.04 37.01 -3.89
C ILE A 424 -10.48 37.45 -4.21
N LYS A 425 -10.74 38.73 -3.99
CA LYS A 425 -11.82 39.44 -4.66
C LYS A 425 -11.19 40.22 -5.80
N PHE A 426 -11.41 39.74 -7.00
CA PHE A 426 -11.65 40.56 -8.19
C PHE A 426 -12.60 39.80 -9.11
#